data_1fc6b1e3484226afbd743c5698286946
#
_entry.id   1fc6b1e3484226afbd743c5698286946
#
_cell.length_a   1.000
_cell.length_b   1.000
_cell.length_c   1.000
_cell.angle_alpha   90.00
_cell.angle_beta   90.00
_cell.angle_gamma   90.00
#
_symmetry.space_group_name_H-M   'P 1'
#
loop_
_entity.id
_entity.type
_entity.pdbx_description
1 polymer ?
#
loop_
_entity_poly.entity_id
_entity_poly.type
_entity_poly.pdbx_seq_one_letter_code
_entity_poly.pdbx_strand_id
1 'polypeptide(L)'
;MKIETTTDIARCHALRRTVFIEEQGVPEAEELDDQDDRAIHLLAWQDGRAVGSARILLDGDTGKIGRVCVLPEARGRGLGAALIRAALDVLRVQPGIGRAKLGSQTHAIGFYEKLGFAAFGPVYDDAGIPHRDMIRDL
;
A
#
# COMPACT_ATOMS: atom_id res chain seq x y z
N MET A 1 10.20 -4.98 15.02
CA MET A 1 9.50 -4.76 13.73
C MET A 1 10.45 -5.01 12.57
N LYS A 2 10.00 -5.72 11.57
CA LYS A 2 10.77 -6.00 10.36
C LYS A 2 9.87 -5.84 9.16
N ILE A 3 10.35 -5.18 8.10
CA ILE A 3 9.64 -5.05 6.83
C ILE A 3 10.55 -5.57 5.73
N GLU A 4 10.02 -6.43 4.87
CA GLU A 4 10.79 -7.06 3.80
C GLU A 4 9.94 -7.30 2.56
N THR A 5 10.58 -7.40 1.41
CA THR A 5 9.93 -7.90 0.21
C THR A 5 9.65 -9.40 0.38
N THR A 6 8.58 -9.88 -0.26
CA THR A 6 8.17 -11.27 -0.11
C THR A 6 7.55 -11.80 -1.39
N THR A 7 7.62 -13.12 -1.56
CA THR A 7 6.87 -13.86 -2.56
C THR A 7 5.70 -14.64 -1.94
N ASP A 8 5.49 -14.49 -0.63
CA ASP A 8 4.40 -15.15 0.09
C ASP A 8 3.08 -14.40 -0.11
N ILE A 9 2.49 -14.55 -1.30
CA ILE A 9 1.26 -13.88 -1.68
C ILE A 9 0.09 -14.33 -0.80
N ALA A 10 0.09 -15.59 -0.35
CA ALA A 10 -0.97 -16.10 0.51
C ALA A 10 -1.08 -15.33 1.83
N ARG A 11 0.07 -14.97 2.45
CA ARG A 11 0.06 -14.13 3.66
C ARG A 11 -0.44 -12.71 3.36
N CYS A 12 -0.02 -12.14 2.24
CA CYS A 12 -0.51 -10.83 1.82
C CYS A 12 -2.03 -10.84 1.63
N HIS A 13 -2.56 -11.87 0.96
CA HIS A 13 -4.00 -12.01 0.76
C HIS A 13 -4.76 -12.17 2.08
N ALA A 14 -4.21 -12.92 3.04
CA ALA A 14 -4.85 -13.09 4.34
C ALA A 14 -4.98 -11.75 5.09
N LEU A 15 -3.94 -10.93 5.08
CA LEU A 15 -3.95 -9.59 5.69
C LEU A 15 -4.93 -8.66 4.97
N ARG A 16 -4.92 -8.66 3.64
CA ARG A 16 -5.80 -7.84 2.82
C ARG A 16 -7.26 -8.23 3.00
N ARG A 17 -7.55 -9.53 3.14
CA ARG A 17 -8.92 -10.00 3.43
C ARG A 17 -9.41 -9.43 4.75
N THR A 18 -8.63 -9.51 5.80
CA THR A 18 -9.01 -9.00 7.12
C THR A 18 -9.31 -7.51 7.07
N VAL A 19 -8.44 -6.71 6.44
CA VAL A 19 -8.55 -5.26 6.45
C VAL A 19 -9.53 -4.75 5.39
N PHE A 20 -9.41 -5.19 4.15
CA PHE A 20 -10.21 -4.61 3.07
C PHE A 20 -11.58 -5.26 2.94
N ILE A 21 -11.67 -6.59 3.00
CA ILE A 21 -12.93 -7.29 2.79
C ILE A 21 -13.75 -7.31 4.08
N GLU A 22 -13.18 -7.80 5.17
CA GLU A 22 -13.92 -8.00 6.42
C GLU A 22 -14.17 -6.69 7.16
N GLU A 23 -13.16 -5.82 7.26
CA GLU A 23 -13.28 -4.56 8.01
C GLU A 23 -13.90 -3.44 7.17
N GLN A 24 -13.39 -3.20 5.96
CA GLN A 24 -13.83 -2.08 5.13
C GLN A 24 -14.99 -2.41 4.19
N GLY A 25 -15.37 -3.68 4.09
CA GLY A 25 -16.51 -4.09 3.27
C GLY A 25 -16.26 -4.06 1.76
N VAL A 26 -15.00 -4.07 1.32
CA VAL A 26 -14.66 -4.13 -0.09
C VAL A 26 -15.08 -5.50 -0.65
N PRO A 27 -15.82 -5.57 -1.77
CA PRO A 27 -16.16 -6.84 -2.38
C PRO A 27 -14.93 -7.64 -2.77
N GLU A 28 -14.95 -8.95 -2.54
CA GLU A 28 -13.81 -9.82 -2.87
C GLU A 28 -13.40 -9.68 -4.33
N ALA A 29 -14.37 -9.56 -5.25
CA ALA A 29 -14.11 -9.41 -6.69
C ALA A 29 -13.35 -8.12 -7.04
N GLU A 30 -13.43 -7.08 -6.20
CA GLU A 30 -12.69 -5.83 -6.38
C GLU A 30 -11.33 -5.84 -5.69
N GLU A 31 -11.20 -6.57 -4.58
CA GLU A 31 -9.93 -6.68 -3.87
C GLU A 31 -8.95 -7.58 -4.60
N LEU A 32 -9.41 -8.74 -5.07
CA LEU A 32 -8.62 -9.66 -5.88
C LEU A 32 -8.60 -9.19 -7.33
N ASP A 33 -7.41 -9.02 -7.87
CA ASP A 33 -7.21 -8.66 -9.28
C ASP A 33 -6.12 -9.56 -9.90
N ASP A 34 -5.85 -9.37 -11.19
CA ASP A 34 -4.85 -10.17 -11.92
C ASP A 34 -3.45 -9.56 -11.86
N GLN A 35 -3.20 -8.59 -10.97
CA GLN A 35 -1.95 -7.84 -10.95
C GLN A 35 -0.94 -8.34 -9.91
N ASP A 36 -1.37 -9.20 -8.99
CA ASP A 36 -0.50 -9.68 -7.91
C ASP A 36 0.73 -10.45 -8.42
N ASP A 37 0.60 -11.17 -9.53
CA ASP A 37 1.71 -11.96 -10.07
C ASP A 37 2.89 -11.11 -10.57
N ARG A 38 2.64 -9.87 -10.99
CA ARG A 38 3.66 -8.95 -11.48
C ARG A 38 4.05 -7.88 -10.46
N ALA A 39 3.44 -7.89 -9.30
CA ALA A 39 3.68 -6.90 -8.26
C ALA A 39 4.87 -7.27 -7.39
N ILE A 40 5.49 -6.24 -6.79
CA ILE A 40 6.42 -6.42 -5.67
C ILE A 40 5.59 -6.33 -4.39
N HIS A 41 5.70 -7.33 -3.53
CA HIS A 41 4.95 -7.40 -2.28
C HIS A 41 5.87 -7.17 -1.08
N LEU A 42 5.34 -6.45 -0.07
CA LEU A 42 6.01 -6.22 1.20
C LEU A 42 5.20 -6.81 2.34
N LEU A 43 5.89 -7.38 3.32
CA LEU A 43 5.28 -7.82 4.58
C LEU A 43 5.95 -7.09 5.74
N ALA A 44 5.13 -6.68 6.70
CA ALA A 44 5.57 -6.14 7.98
C ALA A 44 5.35 -7.19 9.06
N TRP A 45 6.39 -7.45 9.84
CA TRP A 45 6.41 -8.44 10.92
C TRP A 45 6.57 -7.76 12.25
N GLN A 46 5.86 -8.25 13.25
CA GLN A 46 6.01 -7.83 14.64
C GLN A 46 5.89 -9.05 15.53
N ASP A 47 6.91 -9.29 16.36
CA ASP A 47 6.96 -10.44 17.27
C ASP A 47 6.73 -11.77 16.56
N GLY A 48 7.35 -11.92 15.36
CA GLY A 48 7.26 -13.16 14.57
C GLY A 48 5.96 -13.36 13.82
N ARG A 49 5.09 -12.36 13.81
CA ARG A 49 3.76 -12.42 13.19
C ARG A 49 3.64 -11.39 12.09
N ALA A 50 3.09 -11.79 10.93
CA ALA A 50 2.79 -10.85 9.84
C ALA A 50 1.58 -9.97 10.24
N VAL A 51 1.77 -8.65 10.24
CA VAL A 51 0.77 -7.70 10.72
C VAL A 51 0.42 -6.61 9.71
N GLY A 52 1.13 -6.53 8.60
CA GLY A 52 0.84 -5.55 7.57
C GLY A 52 1.44 -5.94 6.24
N SER A 53 0.93 -5.35 5.16
CA SER A 53 1.46 -5.58 3.83
C SER A 53 1.27 -4.36 2.93
N ALA A 54 1.97 -4.37 1.79
CA ALA A 54 1.81 -3.38 0.74
C ALA A 54 2.16 -4.03 -0.60
N ARG A 55 1.67 -3.44 -1.68
CA ARG A 55 1.92 -3.90 -3.05
C ARG A 55 2.47 -2.75 -3.89
N ILE A 56 3.43 -3.03 -4.73
CA ILE A 56 4.01 -2.07 -5.67
C ILE A 56 3.83 -2.58 -7.09
N LEU A 57 3.26 -1.75 -7.96
CA LEU A 57 3.15 -2.01 -9.39
C LEU A 57 4.03 -1.01 -10.14
N LEU A 58 4.87 -1.51 -11.04
CA LEU A 58 5.74 -0.64 -11.85
C LEU A 58 5.06 -0.33 -13.19
N ASP A 59 5.01 0.95 -13.55
CA ASP A 59 4.42 1.43 -14.80
C ASP A 59 5.23 2.62 -15.32
N GLY A 60 5.99 2.40 -16.40
CA GLY A 60 6.86 3.41 -16.96
C GLY A 60 7.92 3.87 -15.96
N ASP A 61 7.93 5.16 -15.64
CA ASP A 61 8.84 5.77 -14.66
C ASP A 61 8.26 5.84 -13.25
N THR A 62 7.10 5.24 -13.03
CA THR A 62 6.31 5.40 -11.81
C THR A 62 6.09 4.05 -11.11
N GLY A 63 6.30 4.03 -9.80
CA GLY A 63 5.90 2.92 -8.94
C GLY A 63 4.61 3.25 -8.22
N LYS A 64 3.56 2.45 -8.44
CA LYS A 64 2.28 2.63 -7.76
C LYS A 64 2.25 1.77 -6.50
N ILE A 65 2.14 2.43 -5.35
CA ILE A 65 2.00 1.76 -4.05
C ILE A 65 0.51 1.61 -3.77
N GLY A 66 0.09 0.41 -3.45
CA GLY A 66 -1.30 0.12 -3.14
C GLY A 66 -1.45 -1.03 -2.16
N ARG A 67 -2.69 -1.33 -1.82
CA ARG A 67 -3.03 -2.42 -0.90
C ARG A 67 -2.26 -2.31 0.42
N VAL A 68 -2.01 -1.08 0.88
CA VAL A 68 -1.35 -0.83 2.18
C VAL A 68 -2.34 -1.15 3.28
N CYS A 69 -2.00 -2.10 4.12
CA CYS A 69 -2.87 -2.48 5.23
C CYS A 69 -2.06 -2.88 6.47
N VAL A 70 -2.65 -2.61 7.63
CA VAL A 70 -2.12 -2.98 8.94
C VAL A 70 -3.28 -3.57 9.73
N LEU A 71 -3.06 -4.71 10.38
CA LEU A 71 -4.08 -5.32 11.23
C LEU A 71 -4.49 -4.35 12.34
N PRO A 72 -5.79 -4.32 12.74
CA PRO A 72 -6.29 -3.39 13.77
C PRO A 72 -5.45 -3.40 15.05
N GLU A 73 -5.07 -4.57 15.54
CA GLU A 73 -4.31 -4.73 16.77
C GLU A 73 -2.86 -4.23 16.69
N ALA A 74 -2.35 -3.97 15.48
CA ALA A 74 -0.99 -3.48 15.26
C ALA A 74 -0.95 -1.99 14.89
N ARG A 75 -2.09 -1.32 14.81
CA ARG A 75 -2.17 0.11 14.46
C ARG A 75 -1.71 1.00 15.61
N GLY A 76 -1.39 2.27 15.27
CA GLY A 76 -0.95 3.26 16.25
C GLY A 76 0.53 3.14 16.64
N ARG A 77 1.31 2.35 15.92
CA ARG A 77 2.74 2.09 16.20
C ARG A 77 3.65 2.51 15.04
N GLY A 78 3.13 3.25 14.07
CA GLY A 78 3.92 3.74 12.94
C GLY A 78 4.17 2.71 11.84
N LEU A 79 3.51 1.57 11.84
CA LEU A 79 3.72 0.52 10.83
C LEU A 79 3.30 0.94 9.43
N GLY A 80 2.19 1.67 9.29
CA GLY A 80 1.76 2.18 7.99
C GLY A 80 2.79 3.09 7.36
N ALA A 81 3.33 4.05 8.12
CA ALA A 81 4.39 4.93 7.66
C ALA A 81 5.67 4.14 7.32
N ALA A 82 6.02 3.14 8.13
CA ALA A 82 7.19 2.30 7.89
C ALA A 82 7.04 1.48 6.60
N LEU A 83 5.85 0.96 6.30
CA LEU A 83 5.55 0.27 5.05
C LEU A 83 5.73 1.19 3.84
N ILE A 84 5.24 2.43 3.92
CA ILE A 84 5.40 3.41 2.84
C ILE A 84 6.87 3.75 2.64
N ARG A 85 7.63 4.00 3.72
CA ARG A 85 9.07 4.28 3.62
C ARG A 85 9.83 3.11 3.02
N ALA A 86 9.51 1.88 3.41
CA ALA A 86 10.11 0.68 2.83
C ALA A 86 9.78 0.56 1.34
N ALA A 87 8.55 0.85 0.94
CA ALA A 87 8.15 0.84 -0.46
C ALA A 87 8.93 1.90 -1.26
N LEU A 88 9.13 3.10 -0.71
CA LEU A 88 9.95 4.14 -1.35
C LEU A 88 11.39 3.69 -1.53
N ASP A 89 11.98 3.02 -0.53
CA ASP A 89 13.34 2.48 -0.63
C ASP A 89 13.45 1.40 -1.71
N VAL A 90 12.47 0.52 -1.82
CA VAL A 90 12.40 -0.46 -2.90
C VAL A 90 12.36 0.23 -4.26
N LEU A 91 11.52 1.27 -4.41
CA LEU A 91 11.40 1.99 -5.68
C LEU A 91 12.68 2.73 -6.08
N ARG A 92 13.43 3.27 -5.11
CA ARG A 92 14.68 3.99 -5.38
C ARG A 92 15.75 3.14 -6.03
N VAL A 93 15.73 1.83 -5.83
CA VAL A 93 16.68 0.91 -6.45
C VAL A 93 16.17 0.26 -7.74
N GLN A 94 14.94 0.55 -8.15
CA GLN A 94 14.39 0.06 -9.41
C GLN A 94 14.88 0.93 -10.57
N PRO A 95 15.50 0.32 -11.62
CA PRO A 95 15.99 1.09 -12.76
C PRO A 95 14.87 1.87 -13.46
N GLY A 96 15.10 3.15 -13.74
CA GLY A 96 14.17 3.99 -14.50
C GLY A 96 12.94 4.48 -13.74
N ILE A 97 12.82 4.19 -12.45
CA ILE A 97 11.70 4.65 -11.63
C ILE A 97 12.09 5.95 -10.93
N GLY A 98 11.37 7.03 -11.22
CA GLY A 98 11.63 8.36 -10.66
C GLY A 98 10.52 8.90 -9.78
N ARG A 99 9.36 8.24 -9.73
CA ARG A 99 8.20 8.71 -8.97
C ARG A 99 7.47 7.58 -8.27
N ALA A 100 6.83 7.91 -7.14
CA ALA A 100 5.89 7.05 -6.44
C ALA A 100 4.49 7.66 -6.52
N LYS A 101 3.48 6.83 -6.76
CA LYS A 101 2.08 7.23 -6.85
C LYS A 101 1.22 6.31 -5.99
N LEU A 102 0.16 6.84 -5.43
CA LEU A 102 -0.85 6.04 -4.72
C LEU A 102 -2.22 6.70 -4.81
N GLY A 103 -3.26 5.92 -4.53
CA GLY A 103 -4.61 6.43 -4.31
C GLY A 103 -4.90 6.42 -2.81
N SER A 104 -5.08 7.60 -2.23
CA SER A 104 -5.37 7.75 -0.80
C SER A 104 -6.86 7.86 -0.55
N GLN A 105 -7.37 7.12 0.42
CA GLN A 105 -8.68 7.45 0.99
C GLN A 105 -8.62 8.89 1.49
N THR A 106 -9.69 9.68 1.27
CA THR A 106 -9.64 11.12 1.51
C THR A 106 -9.32 11.50 2.95
N HIS A 107 -9.74 10.67 3.93
CA HIS A 107 -9.41 10.93 5.33
C HIS A 107 -7.93 10.69 5.67
N ALA A 108 -7.16 10.04 4.80
CA ALA A 108 -5.75 9.70 5.02
C ALA A 108 -4.78 10.62 4.27
N ILE A 109 -5.27 11.62 3.54
CA ILE A 109 -4.42 12.52 2.75
C ILE A 109 -3.33 13.18 3.61
N GLY A 110 -3.69 13.70 4.79
CA GLY A 110 -2.73 14.31 5.71
C GLY A 110 -1.61 13.37 6.15
N PHE A 111 -1.93 12.11 6.33
CA PHE A 111 -0.94 11.07 6.64
C PHE A 111 0.12 10.95 5.53
N TYR A 112 -0.31 10.89 4.28
CA TYR A 112 0.61 10.77 3.15
C TYR A 112 1.35 12.06 2.84
N GLU A 113 0.73 13.22 3.10
CA GLU A 113 1.42 14.51 2.96
C GLU A 113 2.65 14.59 3.86
N LYS A 114 2.57 14.07 5.08
CA LYS A 114 3.72 13.99 6.00
C LYS A 114 4.83 13.07 5.49
N LEU A 115 4.52 12.18 4.56
CA LEU A 115 5.48 11.29 3.91
C LEU A 115 5.97 11.85 2.57
N GLY A 116 5.68 13.11 2.28
CA GLY A 116 6.19 13.81 1.10
C GLY A 116 5.32 13.71 -0.14
N PHE A 117 4.12 13.13 -0.04
CA PHE A 117 3.20 13.04 -1.16
C PHE A 117 2.36 14.30 -1.29
N ALA A 118 2.01 14.65 -2.53
CA ALA A 118 1.10 15.74 -2.84
C ALA A 118 -0.14 15.21 -3.57
N ALA A 119 -1.32 15.62 -3.13
CA ALA A 119 -2.57 15.23 -3.76
C ALA A 119 -2.76 15.98 -5.09
N PHE A 120 -3.35 15.32 -6.07
CA PHE A 120 -3.67 15.91 -7.36
C PHE A 120 -4.90 15.25 -7.97
N GLY A 121 -5.53 15.95 -8.91
CA GLY A 121 -6.71 15.43 -9.58
C GLY A 121 -7.97 15.45 -8.73
N PRO A 122 -9.11 15.00 -9.27
CA PRO A 122 -10.38 15.02 -8.56
C PRO A 122 -10.48 13.86 -7.53
N VAL A 123 -11.42 14.00 -6.62
CA VAL A 123 -11.87 12.88 -5.78
C VAL A 123 -12.62 11.88 -6.66
N TYR A 124 -12.36 10.62 -6.48
CA TYR A 124 -13.04 9.53 -7.19
C TYR A 124 -13.45 8.43 -6.21
N ASP A 125 -14.42 7.61 -6.65
CA ASP A 125 -14.86 6.46 -5.87
C ASP A 125 -14.02 5.23 -6.20
N ASP A 126 -13.57 4.53 -5.17
CA ASP A 126 -12.91 3.24 -5.30
C ASP A 126 -13.53 2.28 -4.28
N ALA A 127 -14.25 1.27 -4.77
CA ALA A 127 -14.96 0.30 -3.93
C ALA A 127 -15.93 0.96 -2.93
N GLY A 128 -16.57 2.05 -3.32
CA GLY A 128 -17.51 2.79 -2.47
C GLY A 128 -16.85 3.74 -1.49
N ILE A 129 -15.53 3.90 -1.54
CA ILE A 129 -14.77 4.77 -0.64
C ILE A 129 -14.18 5.92 -1.44
N PRO A 130 -14.36 7.20 -1.02
CA PRO A 130 -13.78 8.33 -1.73
C PRO A 130 -12.26 8.34 -1.60
N HIS A 131 -11.59 8.49 -2.75
CA HIS A 131 -10.14 8.50 -2.90
C HIS A 131 -9.66 9.73 -3.66
N ARG A 132 -8.39 10.04 -3.51
CA ARG A 132 -7.68 11.02 -4.33
C ARG A 132 -6.28 10.53 -4.61
N ASP A 133 -5.79 10.73 -5.83
CA ASP A 133 -4.43 10.36 -6.21
C ASP A 133 -3.40 11.28 -5.54
N MET A 134 -2.26 10.69 -5.20
CA MET A 134 -1.13 11.40 -4.63
C MET A 134 0.16 10.95 -5.30
N ILE A 135 1.12 11.86 -5.40
CA ILE A 135 2.39 11.62 -6.09
C ILE A 135 3.56 12.20 -5.30
N ARG A 136 4.72 11.56 -5.44
CA ARG A 136 5.97 12.00 -4.86
C ARG A 136 7.13 11.67 -5.78
N ASP A 137 8.07 12.61 -5.95
CA ASP A 137 9.37 12.31 -6.57
C ASP A 137 10.24 11.50 -5.61
N LEU A 138 11.03 10.61 -6.17
CA LEU A 138 11.92 9.74 -5.40
C LEU A 138 13.27 10.39 -5.13
#